data_a9c98cac343f2f24040df0193cf9f016
#
_entry.id   a9c98cac343f2f24040df0193cf9f016
#
_cell.length_a   1.000
_cell.length_b   1.000
_cell.length_c   1.000
_cell.angle_alpha   90.00
_cell.angle_beta   90.00
_cell.angle_gamma   90.00
#
_symmetry.space_group_name_H-M   'P 1'
#
loop_
_entity.id
_entity.type
_entity.pdbx_description
1 polymer ?
#
loop_
_entity_poly.entity_id
_entity_poly.type
_entity_poly.pdbx_seq_one_letter_code
_entity_poly.pdbx_strand_id
1 'polypeptide(L)'
;QDPIYTMVDVACNSDLVLMQKHMPEPLTDYLKRYDDHPQLNSTMATKYPGLLKLDVNHFNKPPRVRVSLMPQKYSNILEPKMQDIASRILDVNRLKKLGWEVHLNYSPLVFYPGWKEEYNDLFSEVNAYAGINKCEVIALTNHRNQMAKASPKAQELMRRSYELKNKSGVMRYPLIHKTR
;
A
#
# COMPACT_ATOMS: atom_id res chain seq x y z
N GLN A 1 -0.06 -6.03 -29.17
CA GLN A 1 -0.11 -6.22 -27.69
C GLN A 1 1.29 -6.52 -27.22
N ASP A 2 1.81 -5.75 -26.28
CA ASP A 2 3.10 -6.02 -25.67
C ASP A 2 2.95 -7.18 -24.67
N PRO A 3 3.53 -8.36 -24.91
CA PRO A 3 3.38 -9.53 -24.04
C PRO A 3 4.03 -9.37 -22.66
N ILE A 4 4.79 -8.29 -22.46
CA ILE A 4 5.51 -8.01 -21.21
C ILE A 4 4.57 -7.47 -20.13
N TYR A 5 3.48 -6.79 -20.49
CA TYR A 5 2.54 -6.19 -19.54
C TYR A 5 1.32 -7.08 -19.27
N THR A 6 1.53 -8.10 -18.46
CA THR A 6 0.44 -9.01 -18.03
C THR A 6 -0.19 -8.65 -16.69
N MET A 7 0.40 -7.72 -15.94
CA MET A 7 -0.08 -7.31 -14.61
C MET A 7 -0.62 -5.88 -14.65
N VAL A 8 -1.88 -5.70 -14.29
CA VAL A 8 -2.53 -4.38 -14.20
C VAL A 8 -2.66 -3.97 -12.74
N ASP A 9 -2.11 -2.82 -12.37
CA ASP A 9 -2.37 -2.21 -11.06
C ASP A 9 -3.73 -1.49 -11.09
N VAL A 10 -4.71 -2.12 -10.47
CA VAL A 10 -6.08 -1.63 -10.45
C VAL A 10 -6.19 -0.56 -9.38
N ALA A 11 -6.38 0.70 -9.80
CA ALA A 11 -6.45 1.87 -8.93
C ALA A 11 -5.14 2.20 -8.19
N CYS A 12 -4.05 2.37 -8.94
CA CYS A 12 -2.71 2.67 -8.41
C CYS A 12 -2.63 3.90 -7.47
N ASN A 13 -3.59 4.82 -7.54
CA ASN A 13 -3.65 6.02 -6.69
C ASN A 13 -4.80 6.02 -5.67
N SER A 14 -5.49 4.88 -5.50
CA SER A 14 -6.67 4.76 -4.65
C SER A 14 -6.71 3.41 -3.94
N ASP A 15 -7.42 3.34 -2.84
CA ASP A 15 -7.76 2.08 -2.17
C ASP A 15 -9.18 1.66 -2.57
N LEU A 16 -9.29 0.70 -3.48
CA LEU A 16 -10.58 0.22 -4.00
C LEU A 16 -11.44 -0.40 -2.90
N VAL A 17 -10.81 -1.09 -1.95
CA VAL A 17 -11.54 -1.74 -0.86
C VAL A 17 -12.21 -0.68 0.03
N LEU A 18 -11.50 0.42 0.30
CA LEU A 18 -12.05 1.56 1.03
C LEU A 18 -13.15 2.29 0.22
N MET A 19 -12.94 2.39 -1.10
CA MET A 19 -13.86 3.10 -2.00
C MET A 19 -15.11 2.28 -2.38
N GLN A 20 -15.16 0.99 -2.06
CA GLN A 20 -16.22 0.07 -2.45
C GLN A 20 -17.63 0.62 -2.23
N LYS A 21 -17.88 1.29 -1.10
CA LYS A 21 -19.18 1.89 -0.78
C LYS A 21 -19.62 3.04 -1.71
N HIS A 22 -18.71 3.57 -2.50
CA HIS A 22 -18.94 4.66 -3.45
C HIS A 22 -18.88 4.19 -4.91
N MET A 23 -18.60 2.91 -5.14
CA MET A 23 -18.57 2.36 -6.49
C MET A 23 -19.98 2.13 -7.02
N PRO A 24 -20.21 2.31 -8.33
CA PRO A 24 -21.51 2.07 -8.95
C PRO A 24 -21.87 0.58 -9.04
N GLU A 25 -20.88 -0.29 -8.87
CA GLU A 25 -21.03 -1.74 -8.94
C GLU A 25 -20.26 -2.41 -7.77
N PRO A 26 -20.58 -3.65 -7.40
CA PRO A 26 -19.81 -4.42 -6.41
C PRO A 26 -18.33 -4.55 -6.80
N LEU A 27 -17.45 -4.48 -5.83
CA LEU A 27 -16.01 -4.64 -6.07
C LEU A 27 -15.69 -5.98 -6.74
N THR A 28 -16.41 -7.03 -6.41
CA THR A 28 -16.27 -8.36 -7.02
C THR A 28 -16.48 -8.29 -8.52
N ASP A 29 -17.56 -7.66 -8.98
CA ASP A 29 -17.90 -7.56 -10.40
C ASP A 29 -16.89 -6.71 -11.16
N TYR A 30 -16.42 -5.64 -10.54
CA TYR A 30 -15.35 -4.80 -11.09
C TYR A 30 -14.06 -5.59 -11.30
N LEU A 31 -13.63 -6.37 -10.31
CA LEU A 31 -12.41 -7.18 -10.36
C LEU A 31 -12.55 -8.37 -11.31
N LYS A 32 -13.76 -8.91 -11.49
CA LYS A 32 -14.08 -10.02 -12.39
C LYS A 32 -13.72 -9.72 -13.84
N ARG A 33 -13.80 -8.47 -14.27
CA ARG A 33 -13.40 -8.05 -15.63
C ARG A 33 -11.93 -8.37 -15.96
N TYR A 34 -11.05 -8.32 -14.95
CA TYR A 34 -9.64 -8.68 -15.09
C TYR A 34 -9.42 -10.18 -14.99
N ASP A 35 -10.22 -10.86 -14.18
CA ASP A 35 -10.21 -12.32 -14.05
C ASP A 35 -10.61 -13.00 -15.35
N ASP A 36 -11.64 -12.48 -16.02
CA ASP A 36 -12.18 -13.04 -17.26
C ASP A 36 -11.26 -12.79 -18.47
N HIS A 37 -10.33 -11.85 -18.39
CA HIS A 37 -9.42 -11.56 -19.49
C HIS A 37 -8.26 -12.59 -19.53
N PRO A 38 -8.05 -13.31 -20.65
CA PRO A 38 -7.13 -14.47 -20.70
C PRO A 38 -5.67 -14.12 -20.40
N GLN A 39 -5.22 -12.92 -20.74
CA GLN A 39 -3.83 -12.50 -20.65
C GLN A 39 -3.54 -11.51 -19.48
N LEU A 40 -4.57 -11.02 -18.79
CA LEU A 40 -4.38 -10.06 -17.70
C LEU A 40 -4.39 -10.74 -16.34
N ASN A 41 -3.50 -10.30 -15.50
CA ASN A 41 -3.57 -10.47 -14.05
C ASN A 41 -3.74 -9.10 -13.42
N SER A 42 -4.38 -9.04 -12.28
CA SER A 42 -4.58 -7.77 -11.58
C SER A 42 -3.90 -7.75 -10.23
N THR A 43 -3.53 -6.55 -9.80
CA THR A 43 -3.01 -6.31 -8.46
C THR A 43 -3.63 -5.04 -7.90
N MET A 44 -3.82 -4.98 -6.60
CA MET A 44 -4.32 -3.79 -5.91
C MET A 44 -3.66 -3.63 -4.55
N ALA A 45 -3.47 -2.39 -4.13
CA ALA A 45 -3.00 -2.07 -2.79
C ALA A 45 -4.16 -1.69 -1.87
N THR A 46 -4.12 -2.13 -0.62
CA THR A 46 -5.11 -1.76 0.38
C THR A 46 -4.51 -1.62 1.77
N LYS A 47 -5.15 -0.78 2.57
CA LYS A 47 -4.93 -0.60 4.02
C LYS A 47 -6.16 -1.03 4.83
N TYR A 48 -7.18 -1.56 4.15
CA TYR A 48 -8.49 -1.80 4.73
C TYR A 48 -8.88 -3.29 4.71
N PRO A 49 -9.33 -3.86 5.83
CA PRO A 49 -9.61 -5.30 5.95
C PRO A 49 -10.92 -5.75 5.28
N GLY A 50 -11.67 -4.85 4.67
CA GLY A 50 -12.95 -5.16 4.01
C GLY A 50 -12.86 -6.28 2.97
N LEU A 51 -11.67 -6.52 2.43
CA LEU A 51 -11.38 -7.61 1.49
C LEU A 51 -11.63 -9.01 2.10
N LEU A 52 -11.52 -9.16 3.42
CA LEU A 52 -11.82 -10.42 4.13
C LEU A 52 -13.27 -10.89 3.93
N LYS A 53 -14.17 -10.01 3.49
CA LYS A 53 -15.58 -10.32 3.20
C LYS A 53 -15.79 -10.86 1.79
N LEU A 54 -14.79 -10.78 0.91
CA LEU A 54 -14.89 -11.30 -0.45
C LEU A 54 -14.45 -12.76 -0.47
N ASP A 55 -15.25 -13.59 -1.16
CA ASP A 55 -14.87 -14.98 -1.39
C ASP A 55 -13.90 -15.06 -2.57
N VAL A 56 -12.68 -15.53 -2.31
CA VAL A 56 -11.64 -15.72 -3.33
C VAL A 56 -12.07 -16.71 -4.41
N ASN A 57 -12.93 -17.68 -4.07
CA ASN A 57 -13.41 -18.69 -4.99
C ASN A 57 -14.33 -18.14 -6.09
N HIS A 58 -14.76 -16.90 -6.00
CA HIS A 58 -15.44 -16.21 -7.10
C HIS A 58 -14.52 -15.87 -8.29
N PHE A 59 -13.20 -16.02 -8.13
CA PHE A 59 -12.21 -15.70 -9.15
C PHE A 59 -11.48 -16.94 -9.63
N ASN A 60 -11.24 -17.03 -10.94
CA ASN A 60 -10.32 -18.04 -11.53
C ASN A 60 -8.86 -17.61 -11.33
N LYS A 61 -8.62 -16.29 -11.42
CA LYS A 61 -7.34 -15.62 -11.21
C LYS A 61 -7.54 -14.46 -10.24
N PRO A 62 -7.58 -14.72 -8.93
CA PRO A 62 -7.83 -13.67 -7.96
C PRO A 62 -6.75 -12.59 -8.05
N PRO A 63 -7.11 -11.32 -7.86
CA PRO A 63 -6.14 -10.24 -7.87
C PRO A 63 -5.10 -10.43 -6.77
N ARG A 64 -3.84 -10.10 -7.09
CA ARG A 64 -2.78 -10.01 -6.08
C ARG A 64 -3.06 -8.84 -5.15
N VAL A 65 -3.13 -9.12 -3.86
CA VAL A 65 -3.38 -8.10 -2.84
C VAL A 65 -2.06 -7.64 -2.24
N ARG A 66 -1.79 -6.33 -2.28
CA ARG A 66 -0.67 -5.70 -1.61
C ARG A 66 -1.18 -4.97 -0.36
N VAL A 67 -0.91 -5.53 0.82
CA VAL A 67 -1.32 -4.90 2.08
C VAL A 67 -0.27 -3.88 2.50
N SER A 68 -0.70 -2.63 2.66
CA SER A 68 0.19 -1.52 3.03
C SER A 68 0.45 -1.50 4.53
N LEU A 69 1.73 -1.50 4.88
CA LEU A 69 2.24 -1.48 6.26
C LEU A 69 3.28 -0.38 6.44
N MET A 70 3.32 0.18 7.63
CA MET A 70 4.37 1.07 8.13
C MET A 70 4.44 0.94 9.66
N PRO A 71 5.50 1.39 10.34
CA PRO A 71 5.51 1.42 11.80
C PRO A 71 4.30 2.15 12.38
N GLN A 72 3.70 1.61 13.46
CA GLN A 72 2.48 2.14 14.07
C GLN A 72 2.57 3.63 14.41
N LYS A 73 3.73 4.08 14.86
CA LYS A 73 4.03 5.48 15.14
C LYS A 73 3.76 6.41 13.96
N TYR A 74 4.16 6.01 12.75
CA TYR A 74 3.94 6.80 11.53
C TYR A 74 2.51 6.64 11.03
N SER A 75 1.92 5.46 11.16
CA SER A 75 0.51 5.22 10.82
C SER A 75 -0.42 6.13 11.62
N ASN A 76 -0.19 6.32 12.91
CA ASN A 76 -0.98 7.22 13.76
C ASN A 76 -0.97 8.68 13.28
N ILE A 77 0.08 9.09 12.56
CA ILE A 77 0.24 10.46 12.05
C ILE A 77 -0.30 10.60 10.63
N LEU A 78 0.02 9.63 9.76
CA LEU A 78 -0.28 9.71 8.33
C LEU A 78 -1.63 9.09 7.98
N GLU A 79 -2.11 8.14 8.78
CA GLU A 79 -3.31 7.33 8.56
C GLU A 79 -4.20 7.23 9.83
N PRO A 80 -4.55 8.35 10.49
CA PRO A 80 -5.12 8.35 11.84
C PRO A 80 -6.50 7.67 11.96
N LYS A 81 -7.13 7.31 10.84
CA LYS A 81 -8.45 6.65 10.80
C LYS A 81 -8.38 5.20 10.33
N MET A 82 -7.19 4.71 10.08
CA MET A 82 -7.00 3.35 9.60
C MET A 82 -6.81 2.38 10.77
N GLN A 83 -7.07 1.10 10.48
CA GLN A 83 -6.79 0.00 11.40
C GLN A 83 -5.32 0.02 11.84
N ASP A 84 -5.07 -0.38 13.08
CA ASP A 84 -3.71 -0.51 13.61
C ASP A 84 -2.88 -1.56 12.86
N ILE A 85 -1.57 -1.43 12.93
CA ILE A 85 -0.66 -2.23 12.12
C ILE A 85 -0.64 -3.70 12.54
N ALA A 86 -0.70 -4.00 13.83
CA ALA A 86 -0.75 -5.38 14.33
C ALA A 86 -1.99 -6.10 13.80
N SER A 87 -3.14 -5.45 13.82
CA SER A 87 -4.38 -6.00 13.24
C SER A 87 -4.26 -6.20 11.72
N ARG A 88 -3.60 -5.28 10.97
CA ARG A 88 -3.35 -5.48 9.54
C ARG A 88 -2.45 -6.70 9.28
N ILE A 89 -1.44 -6.94 10.10
CA ILE A 89 -0.55 -8.12 9.99
C ILE A 89 -1.36 -9.41 10.22
N LEU A 90 -2.26 -9.42 11.20
CA LEU A 90 -3.16 -10.55 11.41
C LEU A 90 -4.08 -10.78 10.20
N ASP A 91 -4.59 -9.72 9.58
CA ASP A 91 -5.43 -9.80 8.40
C ASP A 91 -4.67 -10.29 7.16
N VAL A 92 -3.39 -9.96 7.02
CA VAL A 92 -2.49 -10.57 6.01
C VAL A 92 -2.50 -12.09 6.14
N ASN A 93 -2.34 -12.61 7.35
CA ASN A 93 -2.36 -14.06 7.60
C ASN A 93 -3.73 -14.68 7.31
N ARG A 94 -4.82 -13.99 7.64
CA ARG A 94 -6.19 -14.42 7.33
C ARG A 94 -6.44 -14.48 5.82
N LEU A 95 -6.03 -13.46 5.07
CA LEU A 95 -6.14 -13.42 3.61
C LEU A 95 -5.40 -14.59 2.95
N LYS A 96 -4.18 -14.90 3.40
CA LYS A 96 -3.43 -16.08 2.93
C LYS A 96 -4.21 -17.37 3.16
N LYS A 97 -4.77 -17.56 4.37
CA LYS A 97 -5.57 -18.74 4.71
C LYS A 97 -6.84 -18.86 3.87
N LEU A 98 -7.39 -17.75 3.41
CA LEU A 98 -8.53 -17.71 2.50
C LEU A 98 -8.14 -17.97 1.03
N GLY A 99 -6.85 -18.15 0.71
CA GLY A 99 -6.37 -18.45 -0.63
C GLY A 99 -5.97 -17.23 -1.48
N TRP A 100 -5.95 -16.03 -0.91
CA TRP A 100 -5.47 -14.85 -1.63
C TRP A 100 -3.94 -14.88 -1.85
N GLU A 101 -3.48 -14.43 -3.03
CA GLU A 101 -2.07 -14.10 -3.24
C GLU A 101 -1.79 -12.75 -2.57
N VAL A 102 -1.08 -12.78 -1.41
CA VAL A 102 -0.80 -11.58 -0.63
C VAL A 102 0.67 -11.22 -0.71
N HIS A 103 0.94 -9.97 -1.05
CA HIS A 103 2.24 -9.32 -0.95
C HIS A 103 2.16 -8.18 0.06
N LEU A 104 3.31 -7.69 0.51
CA LEU A 104 3.38 -6.52 1.37
C LEU A 104 3.77 -5.29 0.59
N ASN A 105 3.25 -4.16 1.01
CA ASN A 105 3.64 -2.86 0.49
C ASN A 105 4.07 -1.99 1.68
N TYR A 106 5.39 -1.85 1.89
CA TYR A 106 5.92 -0.92 2.89
C TYR A 106 5.86 0.50 2.32
N SER A 107 4.68 1.11 2.46
CA SER A 107 4.34 2.39 1.83
C SER A 107 3.49 3.27 2.75
N PRO A 108 3.95 4.49 3.00
CA PRO A 108 5.26 5.04 2.64
C PRO A 108 6.37 4.64 3.63
N LEU A 109 7.59 4.46 3.13
CA LEU A 109 8.78 4.39 3.97
C LEU A 109 9.15 5.81 4.43
N VAL A 110 9.15 6.04 5.74
CA VAL A 110 9.37 7.34 6.36
C VAL A 110 10.78 7.42 6.93
N PHE A 111 11.62 8.32 6.41
CA PHE A 111 13.00 8.53 6.86
C PHE A 111 13.08 9.60 7.95
N TYR A 112 12.71 9.25 9.16
CA TYR A 112 12.78 10.10 10.34
C TYR A 112 13.81 9.52 11.34
N PRO A 113 14.41 10.28 12.25
CA PRO A 113 15.34 9.73 13.23
C PRO A 113 14.78 8.49 13.94
N GLY A 114 15.56 7.39 13.95
CA GLY A 114 15.14 6.09 14.49
C GLY A 114 14.34 5.21 13.53
N TRP A 115 14.20 5.59 12.24
CA TRP A 115 13.40 4.83 11.29
C TRP A 115 13.88 3.40 11.06
N LYS A 116 15.19 3.15 11.14
CA LYS A 116 15.75 1.81 10.90
C LYS A 116 15.28 0.83 11.94
N GLU A 117 15.33 1.22 13.19
CA GLU A 117 14.89 0.43 14.34
C GLU A 117 13.39 0.15 14.25
N GLU A 118 12.59 1.18 14.00
CA GLU A 118 11.13 1.07 13.85
C GLU A 118 10.72 0.12 12.70
N TYR A 119 11.43 0.15 11.56
CA TYR A 119 11.14 -0.79 10.47
C TYR A 119 11.71 -2.19 10.72
N ASN A 120 12.83 -2.34 11.43
CA ASN A 120 13.32 -3.65 11.82
C ASN A 120 12.36 -4.36 12.77
N ASP A 121 11.76 -3.64 13.71
CA ASP A 121 10.73 -4.17 14.60
C ASP A 121 9.50 -4.62 13.79
N LEU A 122 9.02 -3.77 12.86
CA LEU A 122 7.93 -4.13 11.96
C LEU A 122 8.24 -5.37 11.11
N PHE A 123 9.44 -5.46 10.53
CA PHE A 123 9.83 -6.63 9.72
C PHE A 123 9.88 -7.90 10.56
N SER A 124 10.37 -7.82 11.79
CA SER A 124 10.41 -8.93 12.74
C SER A 124 8.99 -9.42 13.09
N GLU A 125 8.09 -8.49 13.37
CA GLU A 125 6.68 -8.79 13.65
C GLU A 125 5.99 -9.44 12.42
N VAL A 126 6.16 -8.88 11.23
CA VAL A 126 5.62 -9.45 10.00
C VAL A 126 6.15 -10.85 9.74
N ASN A 127 7.45 -11.07 9.93
CA ASN A 127 8.06 -12.39 9.74
C ASN A 127 7.51 -13.42 10.72
N ALA A 128 7.32 -13.03 11.98
CA ALA A 128 6.79 -13.91 13.01
C ALA A 128 5.32 -14.34 12.75
N TYR A 129 4.47 -13.42 12.30
CA TYR A 129 3.02 -13.65 12.23
C TYR A 129 2.49 -13.93 10.82
N ALA A 130 3.09 -13.40 9.77
CA ALA A 130 2.58 -13.53 8.42
C ALA A 130 3.47 -14.37 7.49
N GLY A 131 4.79 -14.41 7.72
CA GLY A 131 5.73 -15.22 6.93
C GLY A 131 5.68 -14.87 5.43
N ILE A 132 5.55 -13.58 5.08
CA ILE A 132 5.55 -13.10 3.70
C ILE A 132 6.90 -12.47 3.39
N ASN A 133 7.53 -12.95 2.32
CA ASN A 133 8.84 -12.48 1.85
C ASN A 133 8.77 -11.66 0.55
N LYS A 134 7.58 -11.52 -0.05
CA LYS A 134 7.38 -10.71 -1.25
C LYS A 134 6.85 -9.33 -0.85
N CYS A 135 7.64 -8.30 -1.09
CA CYS A 135 7.26 -6.94 -0.74
C CYS A 135 7.70 -5.91 -1.78
N GLU A 136 7.00 -4.81 -1.78
CA GLU A 136 7.34 -3.56 -2.45
C GLU A 136 7.68 -2.52 -1.37
N VAL A 137 8.64 -1.64 -1.67
CA VAL A 137 9.04 -0.56 -0.76
C VAL A 137 8.91 0.77 -1.48
N ILE A 138 8.06 1.66 -0.96
CA ILE A 138 7.82 2.98 -1.55
C ILE A 138 8.19 4.06 -0.56
N ALA A 139 9.22 4.85 -0.88
CA ALA A 139 9.64 5.97 -0.04
C ALA A 139 8.59 7.09 -0.03
N LEU A 140 8.44 7.75 1.12
CA LEU A 140 7.52 8.86 1.27
C LEU A 140 7.95 10.04 0.37
N THR A 141 7.16 10.29 -0.65
CA THR A 141 7.28 11.45 -1.53
C THR A 141 5.96 12.18 -1.57
N ASN A 142 5.97 13.49 -1.75
CA ASN A 142 4.75 14.24 -1.94
C ASN A 142 4.88 15.54 -2.71
N HIS A 143 3.72 15.96 -3.23
CA HIS A 143 3.57 17.28 -3.81
C HIS A 143 3.70 18.36 -2.74
N ARG A 144 4.39 19.46 -3.06
CA ARG A 144 4.51 20.64 -2.20
C ARG A 144 3.15 21.12 -1.69
N ASN A 145 2.13 21.15 -2.56
CA ASN A 145 0.79 21.61 -2.20
C ASN A 145 0.03 20.64 -1.26
N GLN A 146 0.32 19.36 -1.34
CA GLN A 146 -0.22 18.36 -0.40
C GLN A 146 0.38 18.55 0.98
N MET A 147 1.70 18.81 1.02
CA MET A 147 2.38 19.11 2.27
C MET A 147 1.83 20.32 3.01
N ALA A 148 1.55 21.41 2.29
CA ALA A 148 0.99 22.61 2.90
C ALA A 148 -0.38 22.37 3.58
N LYS A 149 -1.11 21.33 3.15
CA LYS A 149 -2.41 20.94 3.70
C LYS A 149 -2.33 19.83 4.76
N ALA A 150 -1.15 19.23 4.94
CA ALA A 150 -0.95 18.16 5.90
C ALA A 150 -0.96 18.66 7.34
N SER A 151 -1.21 17.79 8.31
CA SER A 151 -1.11 18.14 9.73
C SER A 151 0.33 18.56 10.09
N PRO A 152 0.53 19.40 11.13
CA PRO A 152 1.88 19.79 11.57
C PRO A 152 2.80 18.60 11.86
N LYS A 153 2.26 17.51 12.45
CA LYS A 153 3.00 16.28 12.70
C LYS A 153 3.44 15.60 11.40
N ALA A 154 2.56 15.53 10.38
CA ALA A 154 2.91 14.96 9.10
C ALA A 154 3.94 15.83 8.35
N GLN A 155 3.85 17.15 8.44
CA GLN A 155 4.86 18.07 7.91
C GLN A 155 6.23 17.84 8.55
N GLU A 156 6.27 17.60 9.86
CA GLU A 156 7.51 17.31 10.59
C GLU A 156 8.18 16.02 10.13
N LEU A 157 7.42 14.95 9.87
CA LEU A 157 7.97 13.70 9.32
C LEU A 157 8.67 13.88 7.97
N MET A 158 8.32 14.93 7.23
CA MET A 158 8.87 15.23 5.92
C MET A 158 9.85 16.40 5.90
N ARG A 159 10.21 16.93 7.07
CA ARG A 159 11.19 18.02 7.20
C ARG A 159 12.54 17.67 6.55
N ARG A 160 12.98 16.41 6.65
CA ARG A 160 14.22 15.92 6.02
C ARG A 160 13.99 15.50 4.57
N SER A 161 13.58 16.46 3.75
CA SER A 161 13.33 16.26 2.33
C SER A 161 13.92 17.40 1.53
N TYR A 162 14.14 17.18 0.23
CA TYR A 162 14.52 18.20 -0.73
C TYR A 162 13.47 18.30 -1.83
N GLU A 163 13.44 19.44 -2.53
CA GLU A 163 12.49 19.69 -3.59
C GLU A 163 13.13 19.52 -4.97
N LEU A 164 12.42 18.86 -5.87
CA LEU A 164 12.73 18.82 -7.30
C LEU A 164 11.49 19.19 -8.11
N LYS A 165 11.69 20.02 -9.13
CA LYS A 165 10.66 20.31 -10.12
C LYS A 165 10.69 19.23 -11.19
N ASN A 166 9.57 18.60 -11.45
CA ASN A 166 9.38 17.64 -12.54
C ASN A 166 8.13 17.99 -13.37
N LYS A 167 7.76 17.13 -14.34
CA LYS A 167 6.57 17.34 -15.19
C LYS A 167 5.26 17.43 -14.38
N SER A 168 5.20 16.82 -13.20
CA SER A 168 4.03 16.82 -12.32
C SER A 168 4.04 17.98 -11.31
N GLY A 169 5.05 18.86 -11.35
CA GLY A 169 5.19 20.00 -10.44
C GLY A 169 6.37 19.87 -9.48
N VAL A 170 6.30 20.56 -8.35
CA VAL A 170 7.35 20.49 -7.32
C VAL A 170 7.07 19.35 -6.37
N MET A 171 7.93 18.34 -6.39
CA MET A 171 7.87 17.16 -5.52
C MET A 171 8.93 17.25 -4.42
N ARG A 172 8.60 16.74 -3.23
CA ARG A 172 9.54 16.56 -2.13
C ARG A 172 9.97 15.11 -2.02
N TYR A 173 11.27 14.90 -1.94
CA TYR A 173 11.91 13.60 -1.83
C TYR A 173 12.68 13.47 -0.52
N PRO A 174 12.76 12.28 0.09
CA PRO A 174 13.62 12.05 1.24
C PRO A 174 15.09 12.38 0.94
N LEU A 175 15.80 12.95 1.90
CA LEU A 175 17.22 13.32 1.72
C LEU A 175 18.13 12.16 1.35
N ILE A 176 17.76 10.93 1.70
CA ILE A 176 18.53 9.72 1.34
C ILE A 176 18.72 9.55 -0.17
N HIS A 177 17.85 10.13 -0.99
CA HIS A 177 18.00 10.12 -2.45
C HIS A 177 19.04 11.12 -2.96
N LYS A 178 19.52 12.05 -2.13
CA LYS A 178 20.46 13.09 -2.53
C LYS A 178 21.93 12.64 -2.41
N THR A 179 22.19 11.56 -1.71
CA THR A 179 23.53 11.05 -1.39
C THR A 179 24.06 10.00 -2.36
N ARG A 180 23.43 9.90 -3.54
CA ARG A 180 23.88 9.02 -4.63
C ARG A 180 24.39 9.80 -5.82
#